data_4b79e962cdb921a83c79d26fe0884478
#
_entry.id   4b79e962cdb921a83c79d26fe0884478
#
_cell.length_a   1.000
_cell.length_b   1.000
_cell.length_c   1.000
_cell.angle_alpha   90.00
_cell.angle_beta   90.00
_cell.angle_gamma   90.00
#
_symmetry.space_group_name_H-M   'P 1'
#
loop_
_entity.id
_entity.type
_entity.pdbx_description
1 polymer ?
#
loop_
_entity_poly.entity_id
_entity_poly.type
_entity_poly.pdbx_seq_one_letter_code
_entity_poly.pdbx_strand_id
1 'polypeptide(L)'
;TGAVPKELPLTGVGDGIHVLHTMGDFFDIEAQLVQHQPKRAAIIGAGYVGIEMAEALTHRDVAVSLFQRGSEVLSTIDADLATPINDALTQTGVNVFTNATVTEIAQTPSGYRLIGGATDETFDFVLVVVGVRPNSTLLEEAGAEVTTNHAVIVNDRMQTNLPDIYAAGDLVQTKH
;
A
#
# COMPACT_ATOMS: atom_id res chain seq x y z
N THR A 1 -17.17 7.79 -0.32
CA THR A 1 -17.52 6.53 -0.99
C THR A 1 -16.26 5.79 -1.40
N GLY A 2 -16.33 4.45 -1.51
CA GLY A 2 -15.19 3.60 -1.81
C GLY A 2 -14.20 3.51 -0.67
N ALA A 3 -12.92 3.49 -0.99
CA ALA A 3 -11.83 3.46 -0.03
C ALA A 3 -10.76 4.50 -0.40
N VAL A 4 -9.89 4.81 0.54
CA VAL A 4 -8.74 5.70 0.34
C VAL A 4 -7.47 5.01 0.84
N PRO A 5 -6.28 5.34 0.31
CA PRO A 5 -5.03 4.80 0.81
C PRO A 5 -4.87 4.99 2.32
N LYS A 6 -4.31 4.00 2.99
CA LYS A 6 -3.90 4.14 4.38
C LYS A 6 -2.68 5.05 4.45
N GLU A 7 -2.76 6.04 5.32
CA GLU A 7 -1.61 6.82 5.69
C GLU A 7 -0.76 6.06 6.70
N LEU A 8 0.55 6.05 6.51
CA LEU A 8 1.49 5.59 7.52
C LEU A 8 1.90 6.78 8.38
N PRO A 9 1.94 6.62 9.71
CA PRO A 9 2.46 7.64 10.63
C PRO A 9 4.00 7.68 10.56
N LEU A 10 4.54 7.95 9.36
CA LEU A 10 5.98 8.03 9.14
C LEU A 10 6.43 9.47 9.36
N THR A 11 7.46 9.66 10.16
CA THR A 11 8.12 10.95 10.32
C THR A 11 8.92 11.28 9.06
N GLY A 12 8.95 12.55 8.66
CA GLY A 12 9.78 13.00 7.54
C GLY A 12 9.24 12.73 6.14
N VAL A 13 7.94 12.45 5.99
CA VAL A 13 7.29 12.26 4.68
C VAL A 13 7.33 13.56 3.86
N GLY A 14 7.89 13.51 2.65
CA GLY A 14 8.04 14.64 1.73
C GLY A 14 7.46 14.36 0.34
N ASP A 15 7.59 15.33 -0.58
CA ASP A 15 6.94 15.38 -1.90
C ASP A 15 7.31 14.23 -2.88
N GLY A 16 8.31 13.41 -2.58
CA GLY A 16 8.73 12.30 -3.45
C GLY A 16 8.33 10.92 -2.97
N ILE A 17 7.37 10.83 -2.07
CA ILE A 17 6.79 9.58 -1.63
C ILE A 17 5.44 9.42 -2.32
N HIS A 18 5.31 8.34 -3.05
CA HIS A 18 4.17 8.07 -3.90
C HIS A 18 3.24 7.04 -3.27
N VAL A 19 1.95 7.17 -3.56
CA VAL A 19 0.93 6.14 -3.40
C VAL A 19 0.44 5.74 -4.79
N LEU A 20 -0.22 4.60 -4.92
CA LEU A 20 -0.85 4.19 -6.17
C LEU A 20 -2.28 3.72 -5.88
N HIS A 21 -3.25 4.55 -6.19
CA HIS A 21 -4.66 4.28 -5.98
C HIS A 21 -5.54 4.80 -7.12
N THR A 22 -5.14 5.91 -7.74
CA THR A 22 -5.89 6.57 -8.81
C THR A 22 -5.07 6.63 -10.10
N MET A 23 -5.75 6.95 -11.22
CA MET A 23 -5.05 7.24 -12.47
C MET A 23 -4.15 8.49 -12.37
N GLY A 24 -4.51 9.45 -11.49
CA GLY A 24 -3.65 10.59 -11.19
C GLY A 24 -2.32 10.15 -10.61
N ASP A 25 -2.36 9.31 -9.57
CA ASP A 25 -1.15 8.75 -8.95
C ASP A 25 -0.27 8.00 -9.97
N PHE A 26 -0.90 7.25 -10.87
CA PHE A 26 -0.17 6.56 -11.94
C PHE A 26 0.57 7.54 -12.87
N PHE A 27 -0.08 8.60 -13.31
CA PHE A 27 0.55 9.61 -14.18
C PHE A 27 1.69 10.34 -13.47
N ASP A 28 1.54 10.63 -12.18
CA ASP A 28 2.58 11.27 -11.37
C ASP A 28 3.78 10.34 -11.20
N ILE A 29 3.55 9.06 -10.90
CA ILE A 29 4.59 8.03 -10.83
C ILE A 29 5.33 7.91 -12.17
N GLU A 30 4.58 7.79 -13.27
CA GLU A 30 5.17 7.66 -14.61
C GLU A 30 6.03 8.87 -14.98
N ALA A 31 5.57 10.08 -14.67
CA ALA A 31 6.33 11.30 -14.89
C ALA A 31 7.63 11.30 -14.08
N GLN A 32 7.57 10.90 -12.81
CA GLN A 32 8.75 10.78 -11.94
C GLN A 32 9.77 9.76 -12.47
N LEU A 33 9.30 8.58 -12.87
CA LEU A 33 10.16 7.52 -13.41
C LEU A 33 10.87 7.97 -14.71
N VAL A 34 10.16 8.66 -15.59
CA VAL A 34 10.72 9.17 -16.85
C VAL A 34 11.70 10.31 -16.61
N GLN A 35 11.36 11.26 -15.74
CA GLN A 35 12.16 12.46 -15.50
C GLN A 35 13.43 12.18 -14.68
N HIS A 36 13.33 11.36 -13.64
CA HIS A 36 14.42 11.13 -12.69
C HIS A 36 15.18 9.83 -12.92
N GLN A 37 14.63 8.88 -13.67
CA GLN A 37 15.24 7.59 -14.01
C GLN A 37 15.87 6.92 -12.76
N PRO A 38 15.10 6.67 -11.70
CA PRO A 38 15.61 6.13 -10.45
C PRO A 38 16.32 4.80 -10.69
N LYS A 39 17.38 4.54 -9.93
CA LYS A 39 18.11 3.27 -9.98
C LYS A 39 17.74 2.35 -8.84
N ARG A 40 17.26 2.89 -7.73
CA ARG A 40 16.86 2.15 -6.54
C ARG A 40 15.50 2.59 -6.06
N ALA A 41 14.59 1.65 -5.94
CA ALA A 41 13.24 1.90 -5.44
C ALA A 41 12.96 1.10 -4.15
N ALA A 42 12.31 1.75 -3.21
CA ALA A 42 11.70 1.09 -2.07
C ALA A 42 10.18 1.01 -2.26
N ILE A 43 9.61 -0.17 -2.05
CA ILE A 43 8.16 -0.38 -2.01
C ILE A 43 7.79 -0.82 -0.60
N ILE A 44 6.88 -0.09 0.04
CA ILE A 44 6.39 -0.40 1.39
C ILE A 44 4.99 -1.00 1.28
N GLY A 45 4.88 -2.29 1.56
CA GLY A 45 3.68 -3.11 1.45
C GLY A 45 3.76 -4.12 0.32
N ALA A 46 3.83 -5.41 0.67
CA ALA A 46 3.88 -6.54 -0.25
C ALA A 46 2.48 -7.17 -0.47
N GLY A 47 1.48 -6.33 -0.67
CA GLY A 47 0.17 -6.73 -1.21
C GLY A 47 0.19 -6.83 -2.74
N TYR A 48 -0.96 -7.05 -3.37
CA TYR A 48 -1.07 -7.17 -4.84
C TYR A 48 -0.40 -6.03 -5.58
N VAL A 49 -0.74 -4.78 -5.25
CA VAL A 49 -0.17 -3.60 -5.92
C VAL A 49 1.35 -3.51 -5.72
N GLY A 50 1.85 -3.81 -4.52
CA GLY A 50 3.28 -3.77 -4.24
C GLY A 50 4.07 -4.79 -5.05
N ILE A 51 3.54 -5.98 -5.24
CA ILE A 51 4.16 -7.05 -6.04
C ILE A 51 4.15 -6.70 -7.53
N GLU A 52 3.02 -6.24 -8.06
CA GLU A 52 2.90 -5.81 -9.46
C GLU A 52 3.85 -4.64 -9.76
N MET A 53 3.96 -3.69 -8.85
CA MET A 53 4.89 -2.57 -9.01
C MET A 53 6.35 -2.98 -8.86
N ALA A 54 6.66 -3.98 -8.01
CA ALA A 54 8.00 -4.53 -7.92
C ALA A 54 8.44 -5.17 -9.25
N GLU A 55 7.56 -5.94 -9.88
CA GLU A 55 7.79 -6.51 -11.21
C GLU A 55 7.95 -5.41 -12.26
N ALA A 56 7.01 -4.46 -12.31
CA ALA A 56 7.03 -3.37 -13.30
C ALA A 56 8.30 -2.52 -13.21
N LEU A 57 8.77 -2.20 -12.01
CA LEU A 57 10.01 -1.43 -11.82
C LEU A 57 11.26 -2.25 -12.15
N THR A 58 11.27 -3.55 -11.82
CA THR A 58 12.38 -4.45 -12.19
C THR A 58 12.51 -4.56 -13.71
N HIS A 59 11.42 -4.64 -14.45
CA HIS A 59 11.43 -4.63 -15.93
C HIS A 59 11.93 -3.29 -16.53
N ARG A 60 12.04 -2.25 -15.73
CA ARG A 60 12.64 -0.95 -16.09
C ARG A 60 14.09 -0.79 -15.61
N ASP A 61 14.75 -1.88 -15.25
CA ASP A 61 16.11 -1.90 -14.73
C ASP A 61 16.29 -1.08 -13.43
N VAL A 62 15.25 -0.99 -12.59
CA VAL A 62 15.30 -0.40 -11.26
C VAL A 62 15.53 -1.51 -10.24
N ALA A 63 16.54 -1.36 -9.39
CA ALA A 63 16.77 -2.27 -8.27
C ALA A 63 15.71 -2.06 -7.18
N VAL A 64 14.88 -3.06 -6.93
CA VAL A 64 13.71 -2.97 -6.04
C VAL A 64 13.98 -3.63 -4.69
N SER A 65 13.67 -2.92 -3.61
CA SER A 65 13.55 -3.44 -2.24
C SER A 65 12.09 -3.36 -1.80
N LEU A 66 11.49 -4.51 -1.50
CA LEU A 66 10.09 -4.66 -1.11
C LEU A 66 10.00 -4.96 0.38
N PHE A 67 9.37 -4.06 1.14
CA PHE A 67 9.25 -4.15 2.60
C PHE A 67 7.85 -4.58 3.02
N GLN A 68 7.78 -5.64 3.82
CA GLN A 68 6.53 -6.18 4.36
C GLN A 68 6.63 -6.29 5.88
N ARG A 69 5.64 -5.72 6.58
CA ARG A 69 5.56 -5.78 8.04
C ARG A 69 5.31 -7.20 8.55
N GLY A 70 4.47 -7.96 7.84
CA GLY A 70 4.17 -9.36 8.19
C GLY A 70 5.28 -10.32 7.77
N SER A 71 5.12 -11.58 8.16
CA SER A 71 6.06 -12.67 7.83
C SER A 71 6.00 -13.10 6.37
N GLU A 72 4.90 -12.80 5.67
CA GLU A 72 4.65 -13.26 4.31
C GLU A 72 4.25 -12.11 3.39
N VAL A 73 4.62 -12.21 2.12
CA VAL A 73 4.00 -11.42 1.05
C VAL A 73 2.54 -11.85 0.89
N LEU A 74 1.67 -11.00 0.34
CA LEU A 74 0.25 -11.30 0.17
C LEU A 74 -0.42 -11.89 1.43
N SER A 75 -0.29 -11.23 2.56
CA SER A 75 -0.80 -11.70 3.86
C SER A 75 -2.31 -12.03 3.90
N THR A 76 -3.01 -11.86 2.78
CA THR A 76 -4.43 -12.22 2.58
C THR A 76 -4.65 -13.63 2.04
N ILE A 77 -3.58 -14.36 1.71
CA ILE A 77 -3.62 -15.74 1.25
C ILE A 77 -2.87 -16.65 2.23
N ASP A 78 -3.08 -17.97 2.09
CA ASP A 78 -2.38 -18.96 2.90
C ASP A 78 -0.87 -18.94 2.64
N ALA A 79 -0.06 -19.18 3.68
CA ALA A 79 1.40 -19.12 3.62
C ALA A 79 1.99 -20.07 2.56
N ASP A 80 1.39 -21.25 2.38
CA ASP A 80 1.81 -22.22 1.37
C ASP A 80 1.68 -21.67 -0.07
N LEU A 81 0.78 -20.72 -0.29
CA LEU A 81 0.60 -20.02 -1.57
C LEU A 81 1.48 -18.78 -1.68
N ALA A 82 1.83 -18.15 -0.56
CA ALA A 82 2.69 -16.98 -0.52
C ALA A 82 4.17 -17.32 -0.79
N THR A 83 4.63 -18.48 -0.34
CA THR A 83 6.04 -18.91 -0.50
C THR A 83 6.49 -18.97 -1.97
N PRO A 84 5.78 -19.61 -2.90
CA PRO A 84 6.17 -19.59 -4.32
C PRO A 84 6.24 -18.19 -4.93
N ILE A 85 5.41 -17.27 -4.47
CA ILE A 85 5.39 -15.87 -4.94
C ILE A 85 6.63 -15.13 -4.43
N ASN A 86 6.99 -15.32 -3.17
CA ASN A 86 8.21 -14.77 -2.59
C ASN A 86 9.47 -15.29 -3.33
N ASP A 87 9.51 -16.56 -3.64
CA ASP A 87 10.60 -17.18 -4.40
C ASP A 87 10.70 -16.60 -5.82
N ALA A 88 9.57 -16.42 -6.50
CA ALA A 88 9.53 -15.83 -7.82
C ALA A 88 10.03 -14.38 -7.81
N LEU A 89 9.60 -13.55 -6.84
CA LEU A 89 10.09 -12.18 -6.66
C LEU A 89 11.62 -12.16 -6.47
N THR A 90 12.14 -13.04 -5.63
CA THR A 90 13.58 -13.11 -5.38
C THR A 90 14.35 -13.54 -6.63
N GLN A 91 13.82 -14.50 -7.41
CA GLN A 91 14.42 -14.95 -8.67
C GLN A 91 14.43 -13.86 -9.75
N THR A 92 13.47 -12.92 -9.73
CA THR A 92 13.48 -11.77 -10.63
C THR A 92 14.37 -10.61 -10.16
N GLY A 93 15.05 -10.77 -9.03
CA GLY A 93 16.02 -9.80 -8.50
C GLY A 93 15.41 -8.78 -7.53
N VAL A 94 14.17 -8.98 -7.07
CA VAL A 94 13.58 -8.16 -6.01
C VAL A 94 14.14 -8.57 -4.65
N ASN A 95 14.65 -7.60 -3.88
CA ASN A 95 15.04 -7.82 -2.50
C ASN A 95 13.80 -7.76 -1.59
N VAL A 96 13.34 -8.91 -1.10
CA VAL A 96 12.15 -8.99 -0.24
C VAL A 96 12.55 -9.00 1.23
N PHE A 97 12.02 -8.07 1.99
CA PHE A 97 12.21 -7.94 3.44
C PHE A 97 10.88 -8.17 4.15
N THR A 98 10.68 -9.34 4.72
CA THR A 98 9.54 -9.65 5.59
C THR A 98 9.89 -9.36 7.06
N ASN A 99 8.86 -9.26 7.93
CA ASN A 99 8.99 -8.81 9.31
C ASN A 99 9.73 -7.44 9.43
N ALA A 100 9.64 -6.63 8.39
CA ALA A 100 10.35 -5.37 8.26
C ALA A 100 9.34 -4.20 8.30
N THR A 101 9.26 -3.55 9.47
CA THR A 101 8.42 -2.37 9.64
C THR A 101 9.26 -1.12 9.40
N VAL A 102 8.96 -0.39 8.34
CA VAL A 102 9.53 0.96 8.11
C VAL A 102 8.84 1.93 9.08
N THR A 103 9.61 2.64 9.88
CA THR A 103 9.12 3.57 10.91
C THR A 103 9.37 5.02 10.55
N GLU A 104 10.33 5.29 9.66
CA GLU A 104 10.69 6.64 9.25
C GLU A 104 11.14 6.67 7.80
N ILE A 105 10.75 7.73 7.08
CA ILE A 105 11.29 8.08 5.78
C ILE A 105 11.77 9.52 5.87
N ALA A 106 13.07 9.73 5.70
CA ALA A 106 13.67 11.03 5.75
C ALA A 106 14.18 11.45 4.36
N GLN A 107 13.80 12.63 3.90
CA GLN A 107 14.38 13.20 2.67
C GLN A 107 15.83 13.60 2.91
N THR A 108 16.70 13.25 1.98
CA THR A 108 18.13 13.58 1.99
C THR A 108 18.54 14.23 0.66
N PRO A 109 19.72 14.84 0.55
CA PRO A 109 20.20 15.36 -0.73
C PRO A 109 20.35 14.30 -1.83
N SER A 110 20.43 13.01 -1.47
CA SER A 110 20.62 11.88 -2.39
C SER A 110 19.38 11.00 -2.54
N GLY A 111 18.22 11.42 -2.05
CA GLY A 111 16.98 10.65 -2.14
C GLY A 111 16.28 10.49 -0.79
N TYR A 112 15.70 9.33 -0.54
CA TYR A 112 14.87 9.01 0.63
C TYR A 112 15.54 7.92 1.46
N ARG A 113 15.91 8.24 2.70
CA ARG A 113 16.45 7.28 3.66
C ARG A 113 15.31 6.62 4.41
N LEU A 114 15.23 5.29 4.31
CA LEU A 114 14.28 4.48 5.05
C LEU A 114 14.93 3.89 6.30
N ILE A 115 14.25 4.01 7.42
CA ILE A 115 14.70 3.50 8.73
C ILE A 115 13.60 2.62 9.31
N GLY A 116 13.98 1.45 9.83
CA GLY A 116 13.10 0.52 10.52
C GLY A 116 13.34 -0.92 10.11
N GLY A 117 12.95 -1.85 11.00
CA GLY A 117 13.24 -3.25 10.81
C GLY A 117 14.75 -3.50 10.70
N ALA A 118 15.17 -4.13 9.62
CA ALA A 118 16.58 -4.41 9.34
C ALA A 118 17.19 -3.45 8.31
N THR A 119 16.51 -2.33 7.98
CA THR A 119 16.99 -1.41 6.92
C THR A 119 17.35 -0.04 7.46
N ASP A 120 18.43 0.50 6.94
CA ASP A 120 18.85 1.89 7.04
C ASP A 120 19.53 2.24 5.71
N GLU A 121 18.71 2.38 4.68
CA GLU A 121 19.19 2.56 3.31
C GLU A 121 18.53 3.75 2.63
N THR A 122 19.19 4.26 1.57
CA THR A 122 18.68 5.38 0.76
C THR A 122 18.23 4.89 -0.60
N PHE A 123 17.11 5.41 -1.05
CA PHE A 123 16.43 5.07 -2.31
C PHE A 123 16.14 6.34 -3.12
N ASP A 124 16.12 6.20 -4.43
CA ASP A 124 15.79 7.29 -5.35
C ASP A 124 14.28 7.50 -5.48
N PHE A 125 13.51 6.45 -5.22
CA PHE A 125 12.06 6.41 -5.37
C PHE A 125 11.44 5.60 -4.23
N VAL A 126 10.33 6.08 -3.67
CA VAL A 126 9.59 5.38 -2.62
C VAL A 126 8.11 5.28 -2.98
N LEU A 127 7.57 4.08 -2.91
CA LEU A 127 6.15 3.80 -3.12
C LEU A 127 5.53 3.19 -1.85
N VAL A 128 4.45 3.78 -1.35
CA VAL A 128 3.73 3.31 -0.17
C VAL A 128 2.39 2.73 -0.59
N VAL A 129 2.22 1.41 -0.46
CA VAL A 129 1.03 0.65 -0.90
C VAL A 129 0.58 -0.34 0.18
N VAL A 130 0.32 0.18 1.37
CA VAL A 130 -0.02 -0.59 2.59
C VAL A 130 -1.52 -0.88 2.74
N GLY A 131 -2.25 -0.81 1.65
CA GLY A 131 -3.69 -1.05 1.59
C GLY A 131 -4.52 0.21 1.73
N VAL A 132 -5.82 0.02 1.85
CA VAL A 132 -6.82 1.08 1.87
C VAL A 132 -7.65 1.03 3.16
N ARG A 133 -8.34 2.11 3.47
CA ARG A 133 -9.38 2.18 4.50
C ARG A 133 -10.70 2.64 3.89
N PRO A 134 -11.84 2.18 4.43
CA PRO A 134 -13.15 2.65 4.00
C PRO A 134 -13.26 4.17 4.05
N ASN A 135 -13.86 4.78 3.02
CA ASN A 135 -14.14 6.21 2.99
C ASN A 135 -15.59 6.47 3.46
N SER A 136 -15.84 6.24 4.73
CA SER A 136 -17.15 6.18 5.37
C SER A 136 -17.55 7.45 6.11
N THR A 137 -16.68 8.45 6.22
CA THR A 137 -16.86 9.65 7.04
C THR A 137 -18.25 10.29 6.88
N LEU A 138 -18.73 10.44 5.62
CA LEU A 138 -20.05 11.01 5.36
C LEU A 138 -21.19 10.22 6.03
N LEU A 139 -21.10 8.89 6.02
CA LEU A 139 -22.11 8.02 6.63
C LEU A 139 -21.97 7.96 8.15
N GLU A 140 -20.75 8.00 8.68
CA GLU A 140 -20.49 8.11 10.11
C GLU A 140 -21.07 9.40 10.69
N GLU A 141 -20.83 10.52 10.04
CA GLU A 141 -21.40 11.83 10.42
C GLU A 141 -22.93 11.85 10.35
N ALA A 142 -23.53 11.06 9.44
CA ALA A 142 -24.97 10.88 9.35
C ALA A 142 -25.52 9.90 10.41
N GLY A 143 -24.68 9.24 11.20
CA GLY A 143 -25.08 8.29 12.25
C GLY A 143 -25.16 6.84 11.81
N ALA A 144 -24.51 6.47 10.70
CA ALA A 144 -24.40 5.06 10.31
C ALA A 144 -23.49 4.29 11.26
N GLU A 145 -23.86 3.05 11.57
CA GLU A 145 -23.03 2.13 12.33
C GLU A 145 -21.84 1.68 11.50
N VAL A 146 -20.66 1.72 12.13
CA VAL A 146 -19.40 1.30 11.50
C VAL A 146 -18.64 0.33 12.40
N THR A 147 -17.74 -0.41 11.80
CA THR A 147 -16.81 -1.30 12.49
C THR A 147 -15.62 -0.52 13.06
N THR A 148 -14.74 -1.19 13.80
CA THR A 148 -13.50 -0.59 14.34
C THR A 148 -12.53 -0.09 13.28
N ASN A 149 -12.63 -0.61 12.04
CA ASN A 149 -11.84 -0.17 10.89
C ASN A 149 -12.62 0.79 9.98
N HIS A 150 -13.71 1.38 10.49
CA HIS A 150 -14.57 2.35 9.80
C HIS A 150 -15.35 1.80 8.59
N ALA A 151 -15.48 0.49 8.43
CA ALA A 151 -16.37 -0.06 7.40
C ALA A 151 -17.84 0.05 7.84
N VAL A 152 -18.70 0.55 6.96
CA VAL A 152 -20.13 0.69 7.24
C VAL A 152 -20.76 -0.69 7.39
N ILE A 153 -21.50 -0.90 8.48
CA ILE A 153 -22.22 -2.14 8.74
C ILE A 153 -23.51 -2.17 7.92
N VAL A 154 -23.67 -3.21 7.13
CA VAL A 154 -24.88 -3.42 6.30
C VAL A 154 -25.41 -4.83 6.48
N ASN A 155 -26.71 -5.00 6.21
CA ASN A 155 -27.34 -6.32 6.14
C ASN A 155 -27.18 -6.96 4.75
N ASP A 156 -27.73 -8.16 4.56
CA ASP A 156 -27.65 -8.91 3.29
C ASP A 156 -28.36 -8.21 2.11
N ARG A 157 -29.07 -7.13 2.36
CA ARG A 157 -29.70 -6.27 1.35
C ARG A 157 -28.97 -4.94 1.17
N MET A 158 -27.76 -4.81 1.73
CA MET A 158 -26.93 -3.59 1.70
C MET A 158 -27.59 -2.39 2.41
N GLN A 159 -28.55 -2.62 3.32
CA GLN A 159 -29.19 -1.59 4.11
C GLN A 159 -28.32 -1.28 5.33
N THR A 160 -28.12 -0.01 5.62
CA THR A 160 -27.51 0.46 6.87
C THR A 160 -28.55 0.50 8.00
N ASN A 161 -28.15 0.91 9.20
CA ASN A 161 -29.08 1.21 10.31
C ASN A 161 -29.93 2.47 10.07
N LEU A 162 -29.57 3.30 9.10
CA LEU A 162 -30.33 4.52 8.76
C LEU A 162 -31.45 4.18 7.78
N PRO A 163 -32.70 4.73 7.98
CA PRO A 163 -33.81 4.52 7.06
C PRO A 163 -33.46 4.99 5.64
N ASP A 164 -33.79 4.16 4.64
CA ASP A 164 -33.65 4.45 3.21
C ASP A 164 -32.21 4.71 2.74
N ILE A 165 -31.19 4.39 3.58
CA ILE A 165 -29.80 4.50 3.23
C ILE A 165 -29.16 3.13 3.04
N TYR A 166 -28.54 2.96 1.87
CA TYR A 166 -27.85 1.75 1.45
C TYR A 166 -26.38 2.06 1.18
N ALA A 167 -25.51 1.09 1.44
CA ALA A 167 -24.08 1.20 1.14
C ALA A 167 -23.57 -0.12 0.56
N ALA A 168 -22.65 -0.05 -0.41
CA ALA A 168 -22.04 -1.21 -1.06
C ALA A 168 -20.63 -0.88 -1.54
N GLY A 169 -19.82 -1.89 -1.84
CA GLY A 169 -18.44 -1.76 -2.31
C GLY A 169 -17.43 -1.63 -1.17
N ASP A 170 -16.27 -1.01 -1.44
CA ASP A 170 -15.10 -0.99 -0.54
C ASP A 170 -15.30 -0.22 0.78
N LEU A 171 -16.44 0.46 0.93
CA LEU A 171 -16.73 1.15 2.19
C LEU A 171 -17.53 0.31 3.18
N VAL A 172 -17.99 -0.88 2.83
CA VAL A 172 -18.84 -1.70 3.69
C VAL A 172 -18.16 -2.94 4.25
N GLN A 173 -18.63 -3.40 5.40
CA GLN A 173 -18.35 -4.74 5.88
C GLN A 173 -19.48 -5.67 5.44
N THR A 174 -19.17 -6.64 4.59
CA THR A 174 -20.05 -7.77 4.31
C THR A 174 -19.81 -8.89 5.32
N LYS A 175 -20.88 -9.59 5.72
CA LYS A 175 -20.73 -10.86 6.45
C LYS A 175 -20.38 -11.94 5.43
N HIS A 176 -19.29 -12.62 5.65
CA HIS A 176 -18.96 -13.87 4.99
C HIS A 176 -19.44 -15.04 5.82
#